data_f2a7c27797e5a5a0a453308eb92697f0
#
_entry.id   f2a7c27797e5a5a0a453308eb92697f0
#
_cell.length_a   1.000
_cell.length_b   1.000
_cell.length_c   1.000
_cell.angle_alpha   90.00
_cell.angle_beta   90.00
_cell.angle_gamma   90.00
#
_symmetry.space_group_name_H-M   'P 1'
#
loop_
_entity.id
_entity.type
_entity.pdbx_description
1 polymer ?
#
loop_
_entity_poly.entity_id
_entity_poly.type
_entity_poly.pdbx_seq_one_letter_code
_entity_poly.pdbx_strand_id
1 'polypeptide(L)'
;MVLIVLDNHTTAMTGHQPHPGLGITVMNEPTDAIDIGGILKACGVSSLREVDPFDQEAAIDAVKAAAQESGVRAIIFRSPCIALERSKNTLSIDTKKCIGCFKCIKQLGCPALSKSGDKAVIDKKLCTGCGLCATVCPKDCMEKE
;
A
#
# COMPACT_ATOMS: atom_id res chain seq x y z
N MET A 1 14.17 -2.69 -18.53
CA MET A 1 12.97 -1.88 -18.19
C MET A 1 12.31 -2.49 -16.96
N VAL A 2 11.86 -1.68 -16.00
CA VAL A 2 11.02 -2.14 -14.87
C VAL A 2 9.61 -1.59 -15.06
N LEU A 3 8.62 -2.47 -15.09
CA LEU A 3 7.20 -2.13 -15.13
C LEU A 3 6.62 -2.27 -13.72
N ILE A 4 5.91 -1.26 -13.25
CA ILE A 4 5.20 -1.30 -11.97
C ILE A 4 3.71 -1.25 -12.25
N VAL A 5 2.98 -2.26 -11.77
CA VAL A 5 1.52 -2.35 -11.82
C VAL A 5 0.97 -2.11 -10.42
N LEU A 6 0.05 -1.16 -10.30
CA LEU A 6 -0.66 -0.88 -9.05
C LEU A 6 -2.04 -1.51 -9.13
N ASP A 7 -2.20 -2.66 -8.47
CA ASP A 7 -3.46 -3.40 -8.41
C ASP A 7 -4.16 -3.11 -7.08
N ASN A 8 -5.15 -2.22 -7.12
CA ASN A 8 -5.93 -1.82 -5.96
C ASN A 8 -7.34 -2.43 -5.93
N HIS A 9 -7.56 -3.50 -6.68
CA HIS A 9 -8.84 -4.21 -6.81
C HIS A 9 -10.02 -3.35 -7.29
N THR A 10 -9.75 -2.24 -7.98
CA THR A 10 -10.82 -1.40 -8.56
C THR A 10 -10.25 -0.41 -9.56
N THR A 11 -11.08 0.14 -10.41
CA THR A 11 -10.77 1.30 -11.23
C THR A 11 -11.14 2.57 -10.46
N ALA A 12 -10.36 2.88 -9.40
CA ALA A 12 -10.71 3.87 -8.39
C ALA A 12 -10.88 5.29 -8.94
N MET A 13 -10.06 5.70 -9.90
CA MET A 13 -10.02 7.07 -10.44
C MET A 13 -11.34 7.49 -11.10
N THR A 14 -12.09 6.56 -11.66
CA THR A 14 -13.32 6.83 -12.41
C THR A 14 -14.59 6.39 -11.67
N GLY A 15 -14.52 6.12 -10.36
CA GLY A 15 -15.67 5.82 -9.52
C GLY A 15 -15.77 4.37 -9.05
N HIS A 16 -14.63 3.71 -8.89
CA HIS A 16 -14.55 2.37 -8.31
C HIS A 16 -15.26 1.28 -9.14
N GLN A 17 -15.19 1.39 -10.47
CA GLN A 17 -15.79 0.38 -11.34
C GLN A 17 -15.04 -0.95 -11.23
N PRO A 18 -15.77 -2.07 -11.38
CA PRO A 18 -15.15 -3.37 -11.52
C PRO A 18 -14.32 -3.47 -12.81
N HIS A 19 -13.35 -4.36 -12.83
CA HIS A 19 -12.54 -4.69 -14.00
C HIS A 19 -12.37 -6.22 -14.11
N PRO A 20 -11.99 -6.75 -15.26
CA PRO A 20 -11.95 -8.21 -15.48
C PRO A 20 -11.05 -9.00 -14.53
N GLY A 21 -10.07 -8.36 -13.90
CA GLY A 21 -9.20 -8.99 -12.89
C GLY A 21 -9.88 -9.27 -11.55
N LEU A 22 -11.13 -8.86 -11.34
CA LEU A 22 -11.87 -9.09 -10.10
C LEU A 22 -12.70 -10.39 -10.11
N GLY A 23 -12.86 -11.04 -11.26
CA GLY A 23 -13.68 -12.23 -11.38
C GLY A 23 -15.19 -11.97 -11.21
N ILE A 24 -15.64 -10.79 -11.64
CA ILE A 24 -17.08 -10.44 -11.68
C ILE A 24 -17.43 -9.83 -13.03
N THR A 25 -18.64 -10.12 -13.51
CA THR A 25 -19.21 -9.52 -14.71
C THR A 25 -19.78 -8.13 -14.44
N VAL A 26 -20.14 -7.39 -15.50
CA VAL A 26 -20.89 -6.11 -15.37
C VAL A 26 -22.21 -6.25 -14.61
N MET A 27 -22.78 -7.47 -14.59
CA MET A 27 -24.04 -7.79 -13.87
C MET A 27 -23.80 -8.25 -12.44
N ASN A 28 -22.57 -8.13 -11.94
CA ASN A 28 -22.11 -8.61 -10.62
C ASN A 28 -22.21 -10.14 -10.43
N GLU A 29 -22.14 -10.90 -11.51
CA GLU A 29 -22.11 -12.36 -11.45
C GLU A 29 -20.66 -12.87 -11.37
N PRO A 30 -20.37 -13.92 -10.59
CA PRO A 30 -19.04 -14.53 -10.54
C PRO A 30 -18.61 -15.03 -11.93
N THR A 31 -17.33 -14.82 -12.27
CA THR A 31 -16.68 -15.32 -13.49
C THR A 31 -15.20 -15.53 -13.23
N ASP A 32 -14.48 -16.11 -14.20
CA ASP A 32 -13.04 -16.25 -14.10
C ASP A 32 -12.35 -14.90 -14.13
N ALA A 33 -11.47 -14.66 -13.15
CA ALA A 33 -10.65 -13.47 -13.09
C ALA A 33 -9.52 -13.54 -14.12
N ILE A 34 -9.23 -12.43 -14.79
CA ILE A 34 -8.03 -12.32 -15.61
C ILE A 34 -6.80 -12.24 -14.71
N ASP A 35 -5.86 -13.17 -14.92
CA ASP A 35 -4.57 -13.18 -14.23
C ASP A 35 -3.62 -12.14 -14.85
N ILE A 36 -3.43 -11.01 -14.15
CA ILE A 36 -2.50 -9.96 -14.55
C ILE A 36 -1.08 -10.49 -14.67
N GLY A 37 -0.66 -11.35 -13.74
CA GLY A 37 0.67 -11.98 -13.77
C GLY A 37 0.88 -12.87 -14.98
N GLY A 38 -0.14 -13.64 -15.34
CA GLY A 38 -0.15 -14.49 -16.53
C GLY A 38 -0.02 -13.67 -17.82
N ILE A 39 -0.77 -12.56 -17.93
CA ILE A 39 -0.65 -11.64 -19.08
C ILE A 39 0.77 -11.07 -19.18
N LEU A 40 1.35 -10.60 -18.09
CA LEU A 40 2.69 -10.04 -18.08
C LEU A 40 3.73 -11.06 -18.53
N LYS A 41 3.62 -12.31 -18.07
CA LYS A 41 4.49 -13.42 -18.52
C LYS A 41 4.32 -13.71 -20.01
N ALA A 42 3.07 -13.73 -20.51
CA ALA A 42 2.78 -13.93 -21.92
C ALA A 42 3.35 -12.80 -22.81
N CYS A 43 3.44 -11.58 -22.28
CA CYS A 43 4.08 -10.43 -22.93
C CYS A 43 5.63 -10.45 -22.84
N GLY A 44 6.25 -11.50 -22.32
CA GLY A 44 7.70 -11.65 -22.28
C GLY A 44 8.39 -11.02 -21.08
N VAL A 45 7.68 -10.78 -19.97
CA VAL A 45 8.29 -10.37 -18.70
C VAL A 45 9.15 -11.52 -18.18
N SER A 46 10.45 -11.25 -17.99
CA SER A 46 11.44 -12.25 -17.58
C SER A 46 11.47 -12.49 -16.06
N SER A 47 11.06 -11.49 -15.27
CA SER A 47 10.99 -11.60 -13.81
C SER A 47 9.76 -10.84 -13.31
N LEU A 48 8.94 -11.52 -12.52
CA LEU A 48 7.69 -10.99 -11.96
C LEU A 48 7.70 -11.17 -10.44
N ARG A 49 7.37 -10.10 -9.72
CA ARG A 49 7.16 -10.08 -8.28
C ARG A 49 5.78 -9.53 -7.96
N GLU A 50 5.18 -10.06 -6.91
CA GLU A 50 3.95 -9.54 -6.33
C GLU A 50 4.20 -9.22 -4.86
N VAL A 51 3.88 -8.01 -4.43
CA VAL A 51 4.22 -7.49 -3.11
C VAL A 51 3.08 -6.63 -2.57
N ASP A 52 2.81 -6.73 -1.29
CA ASP A 52 1.96 -5.76 -0.59
C ASP A 52 2.72 -4.42 -0.42
N PRO A 53 2.22 -3.29 -0.96
CA PRO A 53 2.89 -2.00 -0.83
C PRO A 53 2.96 -1.48 0.62
N PHE A 54 2.18 -2.05 1.54
CA PHE A 54 2.24 -1.70 2.96
C PHE A 54 3.34 -2.46 3.72
N ASP A 55 3.86 -3.55 3.17
CA ASP A 55 5.13 -4.15 3.59
C ASP A 55 6.29 -3.36 2.98
N GLN A 56 6.75 -2.34 3.70
CA GLN A 56 7.76 -1.40 3.20
C GLN A 56 9.11 -2.06 2.91
N GLU A 57 9.51 -3.05 3.70
CA GLU A 57 10.78 -3.75 3.54
C GLU A 57 10.75 -4.60 2.27
N ALA A 58 9.74 -5.45 2.12
CA ALA A 58 9.53 -6.27 0.93
C ALA A 58 9.38 -5.42 -0.34
N ALA A 59 8.64 -4.29 -0.26
CA ALA A 59 8.44 -3.39 -1.38
C ALA A 59 9.76 -2.75 -1.86
N ILE A 60 10.58 -2.25 -0.93
CA ILE A 60 11.89 -1.67 -1.22
C ILE A 60 12.83 -2.71 -1.83
N ASP A 61 12.87 -3.92 -1.27
CA ASP A 61 13.75 -4.98 -1.75
C ASP A 61 13.32 -5.49 -3.13
N ALA A 62 12.03 -5.59 -3.40
CA ALA A 62 11.52 -5.92 -4.73
C ALA A 62 11.96 -4.91 -5.79
N VAL A 63 11.89 -3.61 -5.48
CA VAL A 63 12.33 -2.55 -6.40
C VAL A 63 13.84 -2.60 -6.61
N LYS A 64 14.63 -2.75 -5.54
CA LYS A 64 16.10 -2.86 -5.63
C LYS A 64 16.52 -4.07 -6.48
N ALA A 65 15.94 -5.23 -6.22
CA ALA A 65 16.22 -6.44 -6.98
C ALA A 65 15.85 -6.28 -8.47
N ALA A 66 14.66 -5.77 -8.76
CA ALA A 66 14.24 -5.52 -10.14
C ALA A 66 15.14 -4.50 -10.86
N ALA A 67 15.70 -3.53 -10.16
CA ALA A 67 16.61 -2.55 -10.75
C ALA A 67 17.96 -3.16 -11.17
N GLN A 68 18.41 -4.21 -10.48
CA GLN A 68 19.69 -4.87 -10.75
C GLN A 68 19.61 -5.96 -11.82
N GLU A 69 18.44 -6.53 -12.08
CA GLU A 69 18.23 -7.59 -13.06
C GLU A 69 18.22 -7.04 -14.49
N SER A 70 18.52 -7.90 -15.48
CA SER A 70 18.43 -7.61 -16.91
C SER A 70 17.06 -7.99 -17.48
N GLY A 71 16.75 -7.52 -18.69
CA GLY A 71 15.49 -7.85 -19.40
C GLY A 71 14.31 -6.97 -18.99
N VAL A 72 13.10 -7.44 -19.23
CA VAL A 72 11.86 -6.80 -18.82
C VAL A 72 11.38 -7.40 -17.50
N ARG A 73 11.30 -6.59 -16.47
CA ARG A 73 10.89 -7.02 -15.12
C ARG A 73 9.60 -6.33 -14.76
N ALA A 74 8.73 -7.00 -14.02
CA ALA A 74 7.50 -6.41 -13.50
C ALA A 74 7.36 -6.62 -12.00
N ILE A 75 6.78 -5.64 -11.33
CA ILE A 75 6.35 -5.72 -9.93
C ILE A 75 4.87 -5.37 -9.90
N ILE A 76 4.06 -6.27 -9.35
CA ILE A 76 2.66 -5.99 -9.03
C ILE A 76 2.60 -5.60 -7.56
N PHE A 77 2.28 -4.35 -7.27
CA PHE A 77 1.91 -3.93 -5.93
C PHE A 77 0.41 -4.14 -5.77
N ARG A 78 0.04 -5.11 -4.93
CA ARG A 78 -1.35 -5.50 -4.74
C ARG A 78 -1.82 -5.20 -3.32
N SER A 79 -2.81 -4.32 -3.22
CA SER A 79 -3.52 -4.06 -1.97
C SER A 79 -4.86 -3.39 -2.26
N PRO A 80 -5.95 -3.76 -1.57
CA PRO A 80 -7.26 -3.17 -1.81
C PRO A 80 -7.25 -1.66 -1.61
N CYS A 81 -8.05 -0.96 -2.42
CA CYS A 81 -8.27 0.47 -2.25
C CYS A 81 -8.93 0.74 -0.89
N ILE A 82 -8.40 1.69 -0.12
CA ILE A 82 -8.95 2.08 1.18
C ILE A 82 -10.40 2.57 1.14
N ALA A 83 -10.89 2.95 -0.04
CA ALA A 83 -12.29 3.30 -0.22
C ALA A 83 -13.21 2.06 -0.25
N LEU A 84 -12.68 0.90 -0.63
CA LEU A 84 -13.37 -0.38 -0.63
C LEU A 84 -13.23 -1.08 0.73
N GLU A 85 -12.02 -1.11 1.26
CA GLU A 85 -11.69 -1.79 2.51
C GLU A 85 -11.00 -0.80 3.47
N ARG A 86 -11.75 -0.27 4.43
CA ARG A 86 -11.19 0.50 5.53
C ARG A 86 -10.88 -0.42 6.71
N SER A 87 -9.69 -0.32 7.25
CA SER A 87 -9.42 -0.92 8.56
C SER A 87 -10.40 -0.38 9.59
N LYS A 88 -10.96 -1.26 10.41
CA LYS A 88 -11.81 -0.87 11.55
C LYS A 88 -10.98 -0.27 12.69
N ASN A 89 -9.68 -0.57 12.72
CA ASN A 89 -8.77 -0.13 13.76
C ASN A 89 -7.99 1.09 13.29
N THR A 90 -8.05 2.16 14.01
CA THR A 90 -7.17 3.33 13.83
C THR A 90 -5.88 3.14 14.63
N LEU A 91 -4.89 3.99 14.38
CA LEU A 91 -3.69 4.01 15.20
C LEU A 91 -3.73 5.20 16.16
N SER A 92 -3.07 5.01 17.31
CA SER A 92 -2.78 6.07 18.27
C SER A 92 -1.27 6.17 18.51
N ILE A 93 -0.84 7.25 19.16
CA ILE A 93 0.57 7.46 19.51
C ILE A 93 0.71 7.44 21.02
N ASP A 94 1.51 6.49 21.53
CA ASP A 94 1.95 6.54 22.92
C ASP A 94 2.88 7.76 23.11
N THR A 95 2.34 8.79 23.74
CA THR A 95 3.05 10.04 23.99
C THR A 95 4.24 9.89 24.95
N LYS A 96 4.27 8.82 25.76
CA LYS A 96 5.41 8.54 26.66
C LYS A 96 6.60 7.97 25.88
N LYS A 97 6.34 7.15 24.86
CA LYS A 97 7.37 6.59 23.97
C LYS A 97 7.80 7.56 22.86
N CYS A 98 6.91 8.44 22.44
CA CYS A 98 7.18 9.39 21.35
C CYS A 98 8.25 10.40 21.79
N ILE A 99 9.34 10.48 21.03
CA ILE A 99 10.46 11.41 21.28
C ILE A 99 10.35 12.71 20.45
N GLY A 100 9.27 12.95 19.73
CA GLY A 100 9.09 14.17 18.95
C GLY A 100 10.01 14.31 17.73
N CYS A 101 10.55 13.22 17.19
CA CYS A 101 11.45 13.30 16.03
C CYS A 101 10.74 13.66 14.70
N PHE A 102 9.43 13.52 14.66
CA PHE A 102 8.55 13.81 13.51
C PHE A 102 8.90 13.10 12.19
N LYS A 103 9.65 11.98 12.25
CA LYS A 103 9.94 11.18 11.05
C LYS A 103 8.66 10.72 10.35
N CYS A 104 7.67 10.23 11.12
CA CYS A 104 6.37 9.80 10.62
C CYS A 104 5.63 10.89 9.81
N ILE A 105 5.76 12.16 10.21
CA ILE A 105 5.15 13.29 9.49
C ILE A 105 5.95 13.62 8.24
N LYS A 106 7.28 13.76 8.38
CA LYS A 106 8.15 14.24 7.30
C LYS A 106 8.31 13.24 6.15
N GLN A 107 8.33 11.94 6.47
CA GLN A 107 8.58 10.90 5.46
C GLN A 107 7.31 10.45 4.75
N LEU A 108 6.15 10.43 5.45
CA LEU A 108 4.92 9.87 4.88
C LEU A 108 3.97 10.92 4.28
N GLY A 109 4.04 12.18 4.74
CA GLY A 109 3.07 13.19 4.31
C GLY A 109 1.61 12.82 4.59
N CYS A 110 1.36 11.96 5.58
CA CYS A 110 0.03 11.45 5.89
C CYS A 110 -0.89 12.56 6.45
N PRO A 111 -2.10 12.78 5.89
CA PRO A 111 -3.00 13.84 6.34
C PRO A 111 -3.51 13.64 7.78
N ALA A 112 -3.50 12.40 8.28
CA ALA A 112 -3.89 12.10 9.66
C ALA A 112 -2.81 12.46 10.69
N LEU A 113 -1.55 12.70 10.27
CA LEU A 113 -0.44 12.98 11.17
C LEU A 113 -0.17 14.49 11.27
N SER A 114 -0.16 15.00 12.49
CA SER A 114 0.15 16.40 12.77
C SER A 114 1.04 16.55 14.00
N LYS A 115 1.53 17.77 14.22
CA LYS A 115 2.29 18.13 15.42
C LYS A 115 1.36 18.73 16.46
N SER A 116 1.54 18.30 17.72
CA SER A 116 0.93 18.95 18.88
C SER A 116 2.02 19.17 19.93
N GLY A 117 2.46 20.40 20.08
CA GLY A 117 3.63 20.74 20.88
C GLY A 117 4.90 20.02 20.39
N ASP A 118 5.53 19.28 21.28
CA ASP A 118 6.75 18.49 21.02
C ASP A 118 6.48 17.03 20.58
N LYS A 119 5.21 16.66 20.36
CA LYS A 119 4.80 15.30 19.99
C LYS A 119 4.06 15.25 18.65
N ALA A 120 4.11 14.09 18.00
CA ALA A 120 3.22 13.79 16.89
C ALA A 120 1.86 13.32 17.46
N VAL A 121 0.79 13.61 16.72
CA VAL A 121 -0.57 13.14 17.02
C VAL A 121 -1.24 12.59 15.77
N ILE A 122 -2.19 11.67 15.95
CA ILE A 122 -3.00 11.10 14.88
C ILE A 122 -4.44 11.59 15.00
N ASP A 123 -4.98 12.16 13.93
CA ASP A 123 -6.40 12.40 13.82
C ASP A 123 -7.11 11.10 13.43
N LYS A 124 -7.88 10.54 14.37
CA LYS A 124 -8.61 9.28 14.17
C LYS A 124 -9.65 9.34 13.05
N LYS A 125 -10.20 10.54 12.75
CA LYS A 125 -11.18 10.70 11.66
C LYS A 125 -10.54 10.57 10.28
N LEU A 126 -9.28 10.95 10.17
CA LEU A 126 -8.50 10.89 8.93
C LEU A 126 -7.67 9.60 8.84
N CYS A 127 -7.44 8.91 9.96
CA CYS A 127 -6.64 7.70 9.99
C CYS A 127 -7.37 6.54 9.32
N THR A 128 -6.70 5.88 8.36
CA THR A 128 -7.21 4.70 7.66
C THR A 128 -6.71 3.38 8.26
N GLY A 129 -5.88 3.42 9.30
CA GLY A 129 -5.36 2.23 9.95
C GLY A 129 -4.30 1.46 9.15
N CYS A 130 -3.73 2.04 8.09
CA CYS A 130 -2.80 1.35 7.18
C CYS A 130 -1.48 0.90 7.81
N GLY A 131 -1.07 1.45 8.95
CA GLY A 131 0.13 1.02 9.68
C GLY A 131 1.46 1.63 9.21
N LEU A 132 1.52 2.33 8.07
CA LEU A 132 2.78 2.88 7.54
C LEU A 132 3.56 3.76 8.52
N CYS A 133 2.86 4.50 9.40
CA CYS A 133 3.53 5.33 10.39
C CYS A 133 4.30 4.51 11.45
N ALA A 134 3.90 3.27 11.71
CA ALA A 134 4.60 2.37 12.59
C ALA A 134 5.94 1.92 11.98
N THR A 135 5.99 1.64 10.67
CA THR A 135 7.22 1.15 10.01
C THR A 135 8.36 2.17 10.01
N VAL A 136 8.04 3.47 10.06
CA VAL A 136 9.05 4.55 10.08
C VAL A 136 9.36 5.07 11.48
N CYS A 137 8.68 4.57 12.50
CA CYS A 137 8.85 5.03 13.88
C CYS A 137 10.03 4.35 14.57
N PRO A 138 11.11 5.08 14.94
CA PRO A 138 12.29 4.47 15.56
C PRO A 138 12.07 4.06 17.02
N LYS A 139 10.92 4.40 17.61
CA LYS A 139 10.57 4.14 19.02
C LYS A 139 9.34 3.26 19.19
N ASP A 140 8.81 2.74 18.08
CA ASP A 140 7.64 1.86 18.08
C ASP A 140 6.52 2.37 18.99
N CYS A 141 6.19 3.66 18.84
CA CYS A 141 5.18 4.34 19.64
C CYS A 141 3.78 4.36 19.00
N MET A 142 3.59 3.64 17.89
CA MET A 142 2.30 3.53 17.21
C MET A 142 1.56 2.28 17.69
N GLU A 143 0.36 2.47 18.22
CA GLU A 143 -0.46 1.39 18.76
C GLU A 143 -1.77 1.29 17.98
N LYS A 144 -2.23 0.05 17.70
CA LYS A 144 -3.54 -0.19 17.12
C LYS A 144 -4.61 -0.09 18.20
N GLU A 145 -5.69 0.63 17.92
CA GLU A 145 -6.87 0.72 18.78
C GLU A 145 -8.05 -0.05 18.19
#